data_97bb9dd43f54558a5ef1c10e2a1b6853
#
_entry.id   97bb9dd43f54558a5ef1c10e2a1b6853
#
_cell.length_a   1.000
_cell.length_b   1.000
_cell.length_c   1.000
_cell.angle_alpha   90.00
_cell.angle_beta   90.00
_cell.angle_gamma   90.00
#
_symmetry.space_group_name_H-M   'P 1'
#
loop_
_entity.id
_entity.type
_entity.pdbx_description
1 polymer ?
#
loop_
_entity_poly.entity_id
_entity_poly.type
_entity_poly.pdbx_seq_one_letter_code
_entity_poly.pdbx_strand_id
1 'polypeptide(L)'
;MCIRDSISVANKDSSELGTKVEIKNMNSLKSLEKAIDYEIMRQSKQIEKGESVIQETRHWDENKQVTISMRTKEGSADYRYFSDPDLPNMIIDEEFINNSKKKIQNLPADKRKTLKESGLSLSDSNYLDKGDKWLYDLYLSTVENTKDSKSTFNFLTGELQGQMRKAEIDELPDWVDSEKISNLINLFETNEVSFTSAKDILAKLLGEDIDPKSYATDNNLIQSSDDEEIKTLVTSVIKENQDIVERLEDPEDKLVGFLVGQVMKSSVNKVNPGSVKDILLKELFG
;
A
#
# COMPACT_ATOMS: atom_id res chain seq x y z
N MET A 1 2.77 6.13 -32.23
CA MET A 1 2.31 7.12 -31.21
C MET A 1 3.15 8.37 -31.37
N CYS A 2 2.57 9.55 -31.42
CA CYS A 2 3.27 10.81 -31.56
C CYS A 2 3.23 11.57 -30.22
N ILE A 3 4.41 11.86 -29.67
CA ILE A 3 4.55 12.62 -28.43
C ILE A 3 4.57 14.12 -28.78
N ARG A 4 3.93 14.91 -27.94
CA ARG A 4 3.92 16.37 -27.99
C ARG A 4 4.24 16.90 -26.60
N ASP A 5 5.14 17.86 -26.52
CA ASP A 5 5.49 18.53 -25.28
C ASP A 5 5.77 20.02 -25.51
N SER A 6 5.95 20.78 -24.44
CA SER A 6 6.20 22.21 -24.50
C SER A 6 7.32 22.61 -23.55
N ILE A 7 8.21 23.47 -24.01
CA ILE A 7 9.39 23.94 -23.27
C ILE A 7 9.41 25.46 -23.23
N SER A 8 9.77 26.02 -22.09
CA SER A 8 10.09 27.44 -21.92
C SER A 8 11.36 27.58 -21.09
N VAL A 9 12.26 28.45 -21.49
CA VAL A 9 13.50 28.77 -20.78
C VAL A 9 13.44 30.22 -20.32
N ALA A 10 13.84 30.49 -19.08
CA ALA A 10 13.92 31.80 -18.48
C ALA A 10 15.25 32.00 -17.75
N ASN A 11 15.67 33.23 -17.51
CA ASN A 11 16.79 33.51 -16.64
C ASN A 11 16.55 33.03 -15.23
N LYS A 12 17.60 32.56 -14.55
CA LYS A 12 17.50 31.96 -13.21
C LYS A 12 16.88 32.89 -12.17
N ASP A 13 17.09 34.18 -12.32
CA ASP A 13 16.60 35.21 -11.40
C ASP A 13 15.25 35.81 -11.83
N SER A 14 14.64 35.30 -12.91
CA SER A 14 13.34 35.74 -13.38
C SER A 14 12.22 35.12 -12.51
N SER A 15 11.28 35.94 -12.08
CA SER A 15 10.03 35.49 -11.45
C SER A 15 8.98 35.01 -12.47
N GLU A 16 9.19 35.29 -13.75
CA GLU A 16 8.29 34.95 -14.85
C GLU A 16 8.84 33.78 -15.68
N LEU A 17 7.92 32.93 -16.15
CA LEU A 17 8.27 31.86 -17.07
C LEU A 17 8.63 32.42 -18.45
N GLY A 18 9.53 31.74 -19.15
CA GLY A 18 9.87 32.07 -20.53
C GLY A 18 8.75 31.77 -21.52
N THR A 19 8.93 32.18 -22.78
CA THR A 19 7.99 31.92 -23.85
C THR A 19 7.90 30.44 -24.18
N LYS A 20 6.69 29.88 -24.20
CA LYS A 20 6.44 28.47 -24.44
C LYS A 20 6.56 28.12 -25.93
N VAL A 21 7.39 27.13 -26.24
CA VAL A 21 7.50 26.52 -27.55
C VAL A 21 6.99 25.07 -27.49
N GLU A 22 6.05 24.73 -28.37
CA GLU A 22 5.52 23.38 -28.48
C GLU A 22 6.33 22.55 -29.48
N ILE A 23 6.73 21.33 -29.07
CA ILE A 23 7.44 20.40 -29.96
C ILE A 23 6.52 19.22 -30.28
N LYS A 24 6.46 18.83 -31.54
CA LYS A 24 5.67 17.69 -32.05
C LYS A 24 6.54 16.67 -32.78
N ASN A 25 5.94 15.53 -33.13
CA ASN A 25 6.56 14.49 -33.94
C ASN A 25 7.70 13.72 -33.26
N MET A 26 7.65 13.56 -31.96
CA MET A 26 8.55 12.68 -31.23
C MET A 26 7.89 11.30 -31.07
N ASN A 27 8.60 10.21 -31.44
CA ASN A 27 8.07 8.86 -31.50
C ASN A 27 8.53 7.96 -30.35
N SER A 28 9.44 8.45 -29.53
CA SER A 28 10.00 7.70 -28.39
C SER A 28 10.40 8.64 -27.27
N LEU A 29 10.57 8.11 -26.06
CA LEU A 29 11.10 8.86 -24.92
C LEU A 29 12.52 9.37 -25.18
N LYS A 30 13.34 8.60 -25.93
CA LYS A 30 14.68 9.01 -26.33
C LYS A 30 14.65 10.21 -27.30
N SER A 31 13.71 10.24 -28.23
CA SER A 31 13.51 11.39 -29.11
C SER A 31 13.00 12.61 -28.35
N LEU A 32 12.15 12.39 -27.33
CA LEU A 32 11.69 13.46 -26.44
C LEU A 32 12.86 14.09 -25.67
N GLU A 33 13.71 13.29 -25.04
CA GLU A 33 14.87 13.75 -24.30
C GLU A 33 15.80 14.63 -25.19
N LYS A 34 16.16 14.11 -26.36
CA LYS A 34 17.00 14.84 -27.31
C LYS A 34 16.37 16.14 -27.81
N ALA A 35 15.06 16.12 -28.05
CA ALA A 35 14.34 17.31 -28.50
C ALA A 35 14.28 18.39 -27.40
N ILE A 36 14.13 17.98 -26.14
CA ILE A 36 14.19 18.86 -24.98
C ILE A 36 15.58 19.50 -24.86
N ASP A 37 16.63 18.70 -24.88
CA ASP A 37 18.03 19.19 -24.78
C ASP A 37 18.36 20.18 -25.88
N TYR A 38 17.97 19.83 -27.11
CA TYR A 38 18.20 20.75 -28.26
C TYR A 38 17.45 22.07 -28.08
N GLU A 39 16.19 22.01 -27.66
CA GLU A 39 15.35 23.21 -27.53
C GLU A 39 15.82 24.10 -26.38
N ILE A 40 16.27 23.51 -25.26
CA ILE A 40 16.90 24.25 -24.17
C ILE A 40 18.12 25.02 -24.68
N MET A 41 19.01 24.36 -25.41
CA MET A 41 20.20 25.03 -25.98
C MET A 41 19.83 26.12 -26.97
N ARG A 42 18.83 25.89 -27.82
CA ARG A 42 18.37 26.88 -28.79
C ARG A 42 17.81 28.13 -28.13
N GLN A 43 16.87 27.95 -27.19
CA GLN A 43 16.25 29.08 -26.48
C GLN A 43 17.26 29.84 -25.62
N SER A 44 18.14 29.11 -24.92
CA SER A 44 19.22 29.75 -24.12
C SER A 44 20.12 30.66 -25.00
N LYS A 45 20.54 30.16 -26.15
CA LYS A 45 21.38 30.96 -27.09
C LYS A 45 20.66 32.20 -27.62
N GLN A 46 19.34 32.13 -27.85
CA GLN A 46 18.54 33.30 -28.25
C GLN A 46 18.51 34.33 -27.12
N ILE A 47 18.16 33.88 -25.89
CA ILE A 47 18.07 34.75 -24.72
C ILE A 47 19.43 35.43 -24.42
N GLU A 48 20.52 34.66 -24.48
CA GLU A 48 21.91 35.21 -24.30
C GLU A 48 22.29 36.27 -25.32
N LYS A 49 21.77 36.20 -26.55
CA LYS A 49 21.95 37.22 -27.58
C LYS A 49 21.01 38.41 -27.43
N GLY A 50 20.12 38.41 -26.45
CA GLY A 50 19.10 39.43 -26.27
C GLY A 50 17.92 39.32 -27.26
N GLU A 51 17.79 38.17 -27.94
CA GLU A 51 16.68 37.90 -28.85
C GLU A 51 15.49 37.32 -28.07
N SER A 52 14.27 37.67 -28.47
CA SER A 52 13.07 37.12 -27.89
C SER A 52 12.74 35.74 -28.48
N VAL A 53 12.40 34.79 -27.62
CA VAL A 53 11.82 33.49 -28.05
C VAL A 53 10.40 33.73 -28.55
N ILE A 54 10.06 33.25 -29.72
CA ILE A 54 8.73 33.37 -30.31
C ILE A 54 7.90 32.17 -29.91
N GLN A 55 6.63 32.37 -29.52
CA GLN A 55 5.69 31.29 -29.26
C GLN A 55 5.28 30.62 -30.58
N GLU A 56 5.78 29.43 -30.78
CA GLU A 56 5.58 28.65 -32.02
C GLU A 56 5.41 27.18 -31.76
N THR A 57 4.95 26.46 -32.78
CA THR A 57 5.00 25.00 -32.84
C THR A 57 6.19 24.61 -33.70
N ARG A 58 7.04 23.72 -33.18
CA ARG A 58 8.20 23.16 -33.86
C ARG A 58 8.02 21.66 -34.06
N HIS A 59 8.64 21.14 -35.08
CA HIS A 59 8.65 19.72 -35.44
C HIS A 59 10.04 19.15 -35.15
N TRP A 60 10.11 18.00 -34.46
CA TRP A 60 11.36 17.26 -34.27
C TRP A 60 11.74 16.51 -35.55
N ASP A 61 12.90 16.78 -36.08
CA ASP A 61 13.51 16.02 -37.18
C ASP A 61 14.50 15.00 -36.60
N GLU A 62 14.07 13.73 -36.58
CA GLU A 62 14.86 12.63 -36.02
C GLU A 62 16.20 12.42 -36.75
N ASN A 63 16.24 12.68 -38.08
CA ASN A 63 17.46 12.49 -38.85
C ASN A 63 18.49 13.58 -38.60
N LYS A 64 18.04 14.83 -38.54
CA LYS A 64 18.88 15.97 -38.30
C LYS A 64 19.14 16.27 -36.83
N GLN A 65 18.38 15.67 -35.93
CA GLN A 65 18.42 15.90 -34.49
C GLN A 65 18.24 17.39 -34.13
N VAL A 66 17.27 18.05 -34.77
CA VAL A 66 16.94 19.47 -34.56
C VAL A 66 15.46 19.70 -34.55
N THR A 67 15.02 20.81 -33.94
CA THR A 67 13.63 21.27 -34.09
C THR A 67 13.51 22.25 -35.24
N ILE A 68 12.47 22.12 -36.06
CA ILE A 68 12.18 22.95 -37.21
C ILE A 68 10.87 23.71 -36.98
N SER A 69 10.87 25.03 -37.19
CA SER A 69 9.63 25.83 -37.05
C SER A 69 8.59 25.39 -38.08
N MET A 70 7.35 25.19 -37.59
CA MET A 70 6.23 24.86 -38.46
C MET A 70 5.31 26.06 -38.70
N ARG A 71 4.83 26.65 -37.60
CA ARG A 71 3.97 27.85 -37.64
C ARG A 71 4.10 28.62 -36.34
N THR A 72 3.93 29.90 -36.39
CA THR A 72 3.74 30.73 -35.21
C THR A 72 2.33 30.50 -34.65
N LYS A 73 2.19 30.42 -33.34
CA LYS A 73 0.87 30.48 -32.69
C LYS A 73 0.47 31.94 -32.60
N GLU A 74 -0.51 32.31 -33.38
CA GLU A 74 -1.24 33.56 -33.15
C GLU A 74 -1.95 33.47 -31.81
N GLY A 75 -2.08 34.58 -31.10
CA GLY A 75 -2.60 34.64 -29.73
C GLY A 75 -4.02 34.07 -29.58
N SER A 76 -4.44 33.87 -28.33
CA SER A 76 -5.76 33.30 -27.99
C SER A 76 -6.96 33.97 -28.66
N ALA A 77 -6.80 35.22 -29.13
CA ALA A 77 -7.79 35.97 -29.90
C ALA A 77 -8.19 35.31 -31.24
N ASP A 78 -7.35 34.43 -31.80
CA ASP A 78 -7.64 33.75 -33.08
C ASP A 78 -8.60 32.58 -32.95
N TYR A 79 -8.87 32.08 -31.74
CA TYR A 79 -9.78 30.94 -31.54
C TYR A 79 -11.26 31.34 -31.67
N ARG A 80 -11.61 32.60 -31.62
CA ARG A 80 -12.96 33.15 -31.78
C ARG A 80 -14.01 32.42 -30.93
N TYR A 81 -13.70 32.21 -29.65
CA TYR A 81 -14.65 31.63 -28.69
C TYR A 81 -15.90 32.52 -28.58
N PHE A 82 -17.04 31.97 -28.92
CA PHE A 82 -18.33 32.55 -28.69
C PHE A 82 -19.26 31.51 -28.10
N SER A 83 -20.31 31.98 -27.40
CA SER A 83 -21.29 31.10 -26.79
C SER A 83 -22.02 30.29 -27.86
N ASP A 84 -22.22 29.01 -27.63
CA ASP A 84 -23.05 28.16 -28.46
C ASP A 84 -24.51 28.63 -28.32
N PRO A 85 -25.19 28.96 -29.45
CA PRO A 85 -26.56 29.47 -29.41
C PRO A 85 -27.57 28.41 -28.91
N ASP A 86 -27.25 27.13 -28.99
CA ASP A 86 -28.14 26.06 -28.57
C ASP A 86 -27.97 25.67 -27.10
N LEU A 87 -26.96 26.25 -26.41
CA LEU A 87 -26.69 25.99 -25.00
C LEU A 87 -27.09 27.17 -24.13
N PRO A 88 -28.08 27.05 -23.22
CA PRO A 88 -28.42 28.10 -22.29
C PRO A 88 -27.29 28.37 -21.28
N ASN A 89 -27.24 29.59 -20.76
CA ASN A 89 -26.29 29.90 -19.70
C ASN A 89 -26.54 29.05 -18.47
N MET A 90 -25.50 28.40 -18.00
CA MET A 90 -25.53 27.64 -16.74
C MET A 90 -25.23 28.61 -15.58
N ILE A 91 -26.17 28.76 -14.67
CA ILE A 91 -25.99 29.53 -13.46
C ILE A 91 -25.51 28.59 -12.38
N ILE A 92 -24.28 28.84 -11.90
CA ILE A 92 -23.69 28.09 -10.79
C ILE A 92 -23.83 28.96 -9.54
N ASP A 93 -24.85 28.69 -8.76
CA ASP A 93 -25.12 29.38 -7.50
C ASP A 93 -24.33 28.74 -6.33
N GLU A 94 -24.40 29.40 -5.17
CA GLU A 94 -23.72 28.89 -3.96
C GLU A 94 -24.29 27.56 -3.49
N GLU A 95 -25.57 27.28 -3.72
CA GLU A 95 -26.19 26.01 -3.35
C GLU A 95 -25.61 24.86 -4.18
N PHE A 96 -25.49 25.04 -5.50
CA PHE A 96 -24.85 24.07 -6.38
C PHE A 96 -23.40 23.79 -5.97
N ILE A 97 -22.63 24.86 -5.66
CA ILE A 97 -21.23 24.72 -5.19
C ILE A 97 -21.19 23.95 -3.88
N ASN A 98 -22.03 24.29 -2.90
CA ASN A 98 -22.03 23.62 -1.61
C ASN A 98 -22.47 22.16 -1.70
N ASN A 99 -23.46 21.86 -2.53
CA ASN A 99 -23.88 20.48 -2.78
C ASN A 99 -22.81 19.66 -3.50
N SER A 100 -22.07 20.28 -4.42
CA SER A 100 -20.94 19.64 -5.08
C SER A 100 -19.80 19.38 -4.11
N LYS A 101 -19.45 20.33 -3.24
CA LYS A 101 -18.44 20.16 -2.19
C LYS A 101 -18.76 19.00 -1.24
N LYS A 102 -20.04 18.83 -0.86
CA LYS A 102 -20.48 17.71 -0.01
C LYS A 102 -20.29 16.33 -0.66
N LYS A 103 -20.29 16.29 -2.00
CA LYS A 103 -20.09 15.05 -2.78
C LYS A 103 -18.62 14.73 -3.04
N ILE A 104 -17.72 15.67 -2.78
CA ILE A 104 -16.27 15.42 -2.94
C ILE A 104 -15.85 14.45 -1.84
N GLN A 105 -15.39 13.29 -2.25
CA GLN A 105 -14.75 12.32 -1.34
C GLN A 105 -13.36 12.81 -0.96
N ASN A 106 -12.80 12.23 0.11
CA ASN A 106 -11.43 12.54 0.52
C ASN A 106 -10.46 12.40 -0.66
N LEU A 107 -9.67 13.44 -0.88
CA LEU A 107 -8.65 13.42 -1.93
C LEU A 107 -7.54 12.40 -1.59
N PRO A 108 -6.81 11.89 -2.59
CA PRO A 108 -5.71 10.95 -2.34
C PRO A 108 -4.67 11.47 -1.33
N ALA A 109 -4.40 12.77 -1.32
CA ALA A 109 -3.50 13.39 -0.35
C ALA A 109 -4.02 13.28 1.09
N ASP A 110 -5.33 13.53 1.29
CA ASP A 110 -5.97 13.44 2.60
C ASP A 110 -6.04 11.99 3.08
N LYS A 111 -6.39 11.06 2.19
CA LYS A 111 -6.36 9.61 2.48
C LYS A 111 -5.00 9.15 2.97
N ARG A 112 -3.92 9.51 2.25
CA ARG A 112 -2.56 9.15 2.66
C ARG A 112 -2.15 9.80 3.99
N LYS A 113 -2.63 11.02 4.25
CA LYS A 113 -2.39 11.68 5.53
C LYS A 113 -3.05 10.90 6.66
N THR A 114 -4.33 10.56 6.56
CA THR A 114 -5.05 9.73 7.54
C THR A 114 -4.36 8.39 7.78
N LEU A 115 -3.95 7.69 6.71
CA LEU A 115 -3.23 6.41 6.83
C LEU A 115 -1.87 6.55 7.52
N LYS A 116 -1.15 7.64 7.29
CA LYS A 116 0.12 7.92 8.02
C LYS A 116 -0.13 8.26 9.49
N GLU A 117 -1.20 9.00 9.79
CA GLU A 117 -1.61 9.30 11.17
C GLU A 117 -2.02 8.04 11.93
N SER A 118 -2.54 7.00 11.25
CA SER A 118 -2.78 5.68 11.84
C SER A 118 -1.51 4.86 12.08
N GLY A 119 -0.32 5.33 11.66
CA GLY A 119 0.97 4.69 11.90
C GLY A 119 1.56 3.93 10.70
N LEU A 120 0.93 3.97 9.52
CA LEU A 120 1.46 3.31 8.33
C LEU A 120 2.64 4.05 7.69
N SER A 121 3.54 3.30 7.07
CA SER A 121 4.59 3.84 6.22
C SER A 121 4.00 4.52 4.97
N LEU A 122 4.80 5.39 4.31
CA LEU A 122 4.40 6.00 3.04
C LEU A 122 4.10 4.96 1.95
N SER A 123 4.88 3.88 1.92
CA SER A 123 4.68 2.78 0.95
C SER A 123 3.34 2.09 1.16
N ASP A 124 3.02 1.72 2.40
CA ASP A 124 1.78 1.03 2.77
C ASP A 124 0.56 1.94 2.56
N SER A 125 0.70 3.22 2.91
CA SER A 125 -0.33 4.24 2.65
C SER A 125 -0.62 4.41 1.17
N ASN A 126 0.42 4.40 0.32
CA ASN A 126 0.23 4.46 -1.14
C ASN A 126 -0.42 3.18 -1.69
N TYR A 127 -0.16 2.03 -1.09
CA TYR A 127 -0.79 0.77 -1.50
C TYR A 127 -2.32 0.84 -1.28
N LEU A 128 -2.76 1.24 -0.09
CA LEU A 128 -4.19 1.36 0.23
C LEU A 128 -4.90 2.50 -0.54
N ASP A 129 -4.20 3.64 -0.75
CA ASP A 129 -4.77 4.78 -1.49
C ASP A 129 -5.03 4.46 -2.97
N LYS A 130 -4.14 3.66 -3.59
CA LYS A 130 -4.24 3.24 -5.00
C LYS A 130 -5.04 1.97 -5.21
N GLY A 131 -5.28 1.22 -4.13
CA GLY A 131 -6.03 -0.03 -4.14
C GLY A 131 -7.54 0.16 -4.16
N ASP A 132 -8.24 -0.93 -3.92
CA ASP A 132 -9.69 -0.94 -3.88
C ASP A 132 -10.23 -0.14 -2.69
N LYS A 133 -11.32 0.59 -2.93
CA LYS A 133 -11.95 1.42 -1.90
C LYS A 133 -12.38 0.60 -0.68
N TRP A 134 -12.93 -0.60 -0.89
CA TRP A 134 -13.38 -1.46 0.21
C TRP A 134 -12.24 -1.81 1.17
N LEU A 135 -11.04 -2.04 0.65
CA LEU A 135 -9.87 -2.39 1.46
C LEU A 135 -9.38 -1.19 2.29
N TYR A 136 -9.42 0.03 1.71
CA TYR A 136 -9.12 1.26 2.43
C TYR A 136 -10.13 1.50 3.57
N ASP A 137 -11.43 1.37 3.28
CA ASP A 137 -12.50 1.59 4.25
C ASP A 137 -12.44 0.52 5.38
N LEU A 138 -12.23 -0.75 5.02
CA LEU A 138 -12.05 -1.84 5.98
C LEU A 138 -10.81 -1.63 6.86
N TYR A 139 -9.68 -1.21 6.28
CA TYR A 139 -8.49 -0.94 7.08
C TYR A 139 -8.75 0.13 8.14
N LEU A 140 -9.33 1.27 7.76
CA LEU A 140 -9.60 2.36 8.71
C LEU A 140 -10.51 1.92 9.86
N SER A 141 -11.59 1.22 9.55
CA SER A 141 -12.52 0.74 10.58
C SER A 141 -11.95 -0.40 11.44
N THR A 142 -11.02 -1.19 10.91
CA THR A 142 -10.37 -2.28 11.66
C THR A 142 -9.26 -1.77 12.58
N VAL A 143 -8.43 -0.82 12.09
CA VAL A 143 -7.26 -0.34 12.86
C VAL A 143 -7.64 0.40 14.14
N GLU A 144 -8.83 0.95 14.23
CA GLU A 144 -9.34 1.59 15.44
C GLU A 144 -9.50 0.60 16.61
N ASN A 145 -9.68 -0.68 16.30
CA ASN A 145 -9.92 -1.75 17.30
C ASN A 145 -8.74 -2.74 17.41
N THR A 146 -7.63 -2.50 16.72
CA THR A 146 -6.41 -3.30 16.79
C THR A 146 -5.27 -2.51 17.43
N LYS A 147 -4.24 -3.21 17.92
CA LYS A 147 -3.11 -2.60 18.65
C LYS A 147 -2.00 -2.12 17.71
N ASP A 148 -1.82 -2.79 16.57
CA ASP A 148 -0.73 -2.53 15.64
C ASP A 148 -1.23 -2.31 14.21
N SER A 149 -1.02 -1.08 13.72
CA SER A 149 -1.40 -0.65 12.36
C SER A 149 -0.71 -1.47 11.28
N LYS A 150 0.54 -1.85 11.49
CA LYS A 150 1.32 -2.61 10.51
C LYS A 150 0.87 -4.07 10.44
N SER A 151 0.60 -4.67 11.57
CA SER A 151 0.03 -6.01 11.66
C SER A 151 -1.34 -6.09 10.97
N THR A 152 -2.21 -5.12 11.28
CA THR A 152 -3.52 -4.98 10.62
C THR A 152 -3.37 -4.86 9.10
N PHE A 153 -2.49 -3.99 8.61
CA PHE A 153 -2.23 -3.85 7.19
C PHE A 153 -1.75 -5.15 6.56
N ASN A 154 -0.78 -5.83 7.17
CA ASN A 154 -0.23 -7.07 6.66
C ASN A 154 -1.29 -8.19 6.63
N PHE A 155 -2.15 -8.26 7.64
CA PHE A 155 -3.22 -9.26 7.68
C PHE A 155 -4.26 -9.02 6.57
N LEU A 156 -4.69 -7.78 6.37
CA LEU A 156 -5.67 -7.45 5.33
C LEU A 156 -5.11 -7.62 3.91
N THR A 157 -3.89 -7.15 3.65
CA THR A 157 -3.31 -7.19 2.30
C THR A 157 -2.68 -8.53 1.95
N GLY A 158 -2.18 -9.25 2.93
CA GLY A 158 -1.59 -10.59 2.77
C GLY A 158 -2.62 -11.70 2.90
N GLU A 159 -3.14 -11.89 4.11
CA GLU A 159 -3.95 -13.05 4.42
C GLU A 159 -5.39 -12.95 3.90
N LEU A 160 -6.09 -11.85 4.17
CA LEU A 160 -7.47 -11.67 3.71
C LEU A 160 -7.55 -11.71 2.19
N GLN A 161 -6.80 -10.85 1.49
CA GLN A 161 -6.77 -10.87 0.03
C GLN A 161 -6.24 -12.20 -0.54
N GLY A 162 -5.31 -12.86 0.17
CA GLY A 162 -4.80 -14.18 -0.20
C GLY A 162 -5.86 -15.27 -0.13
N GLN A 163 -6.67 -15.29 0.93
CA GLN A 163 -7.76 -16.25 1.10
C GLN A 163 -8.92 -15.97 0.14
N MET A 164 -9.29 -14.69 -0.07
CA MET A 164 -10.30 -14.31 -1.07
C MET A 164 -9.91 -14.82 -2.46
N ARG A 165 -8.65 -14.61 -2.89
CA ARG A 165 -8.17 -15.13 -4.18
C ARG A 165 -8.21 -16.66 -4.28
N LYS A 166 -7.87 -17.38 -3.21
CA LYS A 166 -7.94 -18.85 -3.19
C LYS A 166 -9.36 -19.38 -3.27
N ALA A 167 -10.29 -18.66 -2.66
CA ALA A 167 -11.71 -19.00 -2.65
C ALA A 167 -12.47 -18.44 -3.86
N GLU A 168 -11.77 -17.75 -4.79
CA GLU A 168 -12.38 -17.08 -5.97
C GLU A 168 -13.49 -16.09 -5.58
N ILE A 169 -13.29 -15.37 -4.46
CA ILE A 169 -14.20 -14.35 -3.94
C ILE A 169 -13.73 -12.99 -4.42
N ASP A 170 -14.51 -12.33 -5.27
CA ASP A 170 -14.20 -11.00 -5.81
C ASP A 170 -14.66 -9.86 -4.90
N GLU A 171 -15.76 -10.06 -4.15
CA GLU A 171 -16.32 -9.08 -3.24
C GLU A 171 -16.38 -9.64 -1.82
N LEU A 172 -16.05 -8.82 -0.83
CA LEU A 172 -16.11 -9.23 0.58
C LEU A 172 -17.55 -9.56 0.96
N PRO A 173 -17.83 -10.73 1.56
CA PRO A 173 -19.18 -11.08 1.99
C PRO A 173 -19.75 -10.08 3.00
N ASP A 174 -21.06 -9.78 2.92
CA ASP A 174 -21.72 -8.77 3.74
C ASP A 174 -21.62 -9.00 5.26
N TRP A 175 -21.43 -10.26 5.68
CA TRP A 175 -21.25 -10.62 7.10
C TRP A 175 -19.81 -10.45 7.60
N VAL A 176 -18.85 -10.17 6.72
CA VAL A 176 -17.44 -9.93 7.10
C VAL A 176 -17.24 -8.44 7.32
N ASP A 177 -17.31 -8.03 8.57
CA ASP A 177 -17.14 -6.63 8.97
C ASP A 177 -15.81 -6.38 9.70
N SER A 178 -15.55 -5.11 10.01
CA SER A 178 -14.33 -4.69 10.71
C SER A 178 -14.25 -5.23 12.14
N GLU A 179 -15.36 -5.47 12.80
CA GLU A 179 -15.40 -6.01 14.18
C GLU A 179 -14.90 -7.46 14.20
N LYS A 180 -15.41 -8.32 13.31
CA LYS A 180 -14.98 -9.71 13.21
C LYS A 180 -13.52 -9.82 12.79
N ILE A 181 -13.09 -8.98 11.85
CA ILE A 181 -11.69 -8.97 11.42
C ILE A 181 -10.77 -8.46 12.54
N SER A 182 -11.12 -7.39 13.25
CA SER A 182 -10.32 -6.91 14.38
C SER A 182 -10.26 -7.92 15.52
N ASN A 183 -11.39 -8.59 15.84
CA ASN A 183 -11.42 -9.67 16.81
C ASN A 183 -10.46 -10.81 16.42
N LEU A 184 -10.45 -11.23 15.16
CA LEU A 184 -9.55 -12.26 14.68
C LEU A 184 -8.08 -11.84 14.77
N ILE A 185 -7.76 -10.60 14.37
CA ILE A 185 -6.40 -10.04 14.48
C ILE A 185 -5.97 -10.00 15.95
N ASN A 186 -6.83 -9.52 16.84
CA ASN A 186 -6.52 -9.45 18.27
C ASN A 186 -6.27 -10.84 18.87
N LEU A 187 -7.06 -11.85 18.53
CA LEU A 187 -6.83 -13.24 18.97
C LEU A 187 -5.45 -13.75 18.57
N PHE A 188 -4.98 -13.40 17.38
CA PHE A 188 -3.66 -13.76 16.92
C PHE A 188 -2.57 -12.92 17.59
N GLU A 189 -2.73 -11.59 17.72
CA GLU A 189 -1.75 -10.70 18.35
C GLU A 189 -1.57 -10.96 19.84
N THR A 190 -2.62 -11.40 20.53
CA THR A 190 -2.57 -11.81 21.95
C THR A 190 -2.06 -13.23 22.12
N ASN A 191 -1.75 -13.93 21.04
CA ASN A 191 -1.39 -15.35 21.04
C ASN A 191 -2.47 -16.27 21.62
N GLU A 192 -3.72 -15.85 21.61
CA GLU A 192 -4.85 -16.74 21.97
C GLU A 192 -5.08 -17.80 20.90
N VAL A 193 -4.75 -17.50 19.63
CA VAL A 193 -4.73 -18.48 18.53
C VAL A 193 -3.40 -18.43 17.77
N SER A 194 -2.99 -19.56 17.18
CA SER A 194 -1.85 -19.59 16.30
C SER A 194 -2.13 -18.87 14.98
N PHE A 195 -1.08 -18.40 14.27
CA PHE A 195 -1.23 -17.81 12.95
C PHE A 195 -1.89 -18.75 11.94
N THR A 196 -1.59 -20.06 12.02
CA THR A 196 -2.24 -21.10 11.20
C THR A 196 -3.73 -21.18 11.51
N SER A 197 -4.08 -21.26 12.81
CA SER A 197 -5.48 -21.27 13.23
C SER A 197 -6.22 -19.99 12.81
N ALA A 198 -5.57 -18.83 12.90
CA ALA A 198 -6.17 -17.56 12.44
C ALA A 198 -6.48 -17.59 10.94
N LYS A 199 -5.63 -18.21 10.10
CA LYS A 199 -5.91 -18.41 8.67
C LYS A 199 -7.07 -19.36 8.41
N ASP A 200 -7.18 -20.42 9.19
CA ASP A 200 -8.28 -21.39 9.07
C ASP A 200 -9.61 -20.74 9.47
N ILE A 201 -9.61 -19.96 10.56
CA ILE A 201 -10.77 -19.19 11.01
C ILE A 201 -11.16 -18.14 9.93
N LEU A 202 -10.20 -17.45 9.35
CA LEU A 202 -10.44 -16.48 8.27
C LEU A 202 -11.06 -17.16 7.04
N ALA A 203 -10.52 -18.31 6.63
CA ALA A 203 -11.07 -19.07 5.50
C ALA A 203 -12.53 -19.50 5.77
N LYS A 204 -12.81 -19.89 7.01
CA LYS A 204 -14.18 -20.25 7.43
C LYS A 204 -15.10 -19.04 7.45
N LEU A 205 -14.65 -17.91 7.99
CA LEU A 205 -15.38 -16.63 8.03
C LEU A 205 -15.74 -16.14 6.63
N LEU A 206 -14.88 -16.33 5.64
CA LEU A 206 -15.18 -15.97 4.26
C LEU A 206 -16.29 -16.83 3.63
N GLY A 207 -16.43 -18.07 4.07
CA GLY A 207 -17.46 -18.99 3.58
C GLY A 207 -18.78 -18.96 4.36
N GLU A 208 -18.75 -18.60 5.63
CA GLU A 208 -19.91 -18.68 6.53
C GLU A 208 -19.88 -17.54 7.55
N ASP A 209 -21.06 -17.07 7.95
CA ASP A 209 -21.22 -16.07 9.00
C ASP A 209 -20.92 -16.67 10.36
N ILE A 210 -19.68 -16.54 10.84
CA ILE A 210 -19.24 -17.02 12.14
C ILE A 210 -18.69 -15.86 12.99
N ASP A 211 -18.72 -16.04 14.32
CA ASP A 211 -17.93 -15.23 15.24
C ASP A 211 -16.56 -15.87 15.45
N PRO A 212 -15.44 -15.17 15.16
CA PRO A 212 -14.11 -15.74 15.23
C PRO A 212 -13.74 -16.32 16.60
N LYS A 213 -14.13 -15.65 17.69
CA LYS A 213 -13.80 -16.08 19.05
C LYS A 213 -14.58 -17.32 19.47
N SER A 214 -15.89 -17.32 19.22
CA SER A 214 -16.74 -18.49 19.48
C SER A 214 -16.26 -19.69 18.68
N TYR A 215 -16.00 -19.50 17.37
CA TYR A 215 -15.50 -20.56 16.52
C TYR A 215 -14.14 -21.12 17.02
N ALA A 216 -13.22 -20.25 17.43
CA ALA A 216 -11.94 -20.70 17.99
C ALA A 216 -12.12 -21.55 19.25
N THR A 217 -13.06 -21.15 20.13
CA THR A 217 -13.37 -21.88 21.37
C THR A 217 -14.00 -23.24 21.08
N ASP A 218 -15.02 -23.27 20.25
CA ASP A 218 -15.79 -24.49 19.93
C ASP A 218 -14.96 -25.56 19.22
N ASN A 219 -13.97 -25.10 18.44
CA ASN A 219 -13.07 -25.99 17.70
C ASN A 219 -11.73 -26.27 18.42
N ASN A 220 -11.60 -25.85 19.69
CA ASN A 220 -10.38 -26.04 20.49
C ASN A 220 -9.11 -25.45 19.81
N LEU A 221 -9.23 -24.30 19.15
CA LEU A 221 -8.11 -23.59 18.50
C LEU A 221 -7.46 -22.55 19.43
N ILE A 222 -8.04 -22.32 20.60
CA ILE A 222 -7.47 -21.45 21.64
C ILE A 222 -6.21 -22.12 22.18
N GLN A 223 -5.10 -21.39 22.20
CA GLN A 223 -3.84 -21.84 22.77
C GLN A 223 -3.89 -21.76 24.30
N SER A 224 -3.40 -22.81 24.96
CA SER A 224 -3.17 -22.78 26.39
C SER A 224 -1.97 -21.91 26.70
N SER A 225 -2.14 -20.97 27.63
CA SER A 225 -1.05 -20.16 28.23
C SER A 225 -0.80 -20.58 29.68
N ASP A 226 -1.23 -21.80 30.09
CA ASP A 226 -0.98 -22.32 31.41
C ASP A 226 0.49 -22.77 31.53
N ASP A 227 1.27 -21.97 32.26
CA ASP A 227 2.71 -22.22 32.46
C ASP A 227 2.98 -23.58 33.09
N GLU A 228 2.09 -24.12 33.91
CA GLU A 228 2.25 -25.45 34.52
C GLU A 228 2.04 -26.58 33.51
N GLU A 229 1.08 -26.44 32.61
CA GLU A 229 0.86 -27.40 31.53
C GLU A 229 2.06 -27.39 30.56
N ILE A 230 2.51 -26.20 30.16
CA ILE A 230 3.68 -26.03 29.28
C ILE A 230 4.93 -26.61 29.96
N LYS A 231 5.14 -26.34 31.22
CA LYS A 231 6.28 -26.85 32.01
C LYS A 231 6.27 -28.39 32.07
N THR A 232 5.13 -29.01 32.22
CA THR A 232 4.99 -30.45 32.22
C THR A 232 5.38 -31.05 30.86
N LEU A 233 4.92 -30.45 29.77
CA LEU A 233 5.27 -30.87 28.41
C LEU A 233 6.76 -30.66 28.11
N VAL A 234 7.34 -29.52 28.49
CA VAL A 234 8.76 -29.22 28.35
C VAL A 234 9.61 -30.25 29.11
N THR A 235 9.26 -30.55 30.36
CA THR A 235 9.98 -31.54 31.17
C THR A 235 9.93 -32.95 30.55
N SER A 236 8.80 -33.33 29.96
CA SER A 236 8.68 -34.62 29.26
C SER A 236 9.59 -34.68 28.02
N VAL A 237 9.56 -33.62 27.19
CA VAL A 237 10.37 -33.52 25.97
C VAL A 237 11.86 -33.48 26.29
N ILE A 238 12.29 -32.80 27.34
CA ILE A 238 13.68 -32.81 27.83
C ILE A 238 14.11 -34.25 28.20
N LYS A 239 13.29 -34.99 28.90
CA LYS A 239 13.56 -36.37 29.29
C LYS A 239 13.65 -37.32 28.10
N GLU A 240 12.81 -37.12 27.08
CA GLU A 240 12.77 -37.94 25.87
C GLU A 240 13.91 -37.65 24.90
N ASN A 241 14.58 -36.49 25.01
CA ASN A 241 15.62 -36.03 24.11
C ASN A 241 16.94 -35.70 24.84
N GLN A 242 17.33 -36.48 25.83
CA GLN A 242 18.51 -36.23 26.65
C GLN A 242 19.81 -36.15 25.83
N ASP A 243 19.91 -36.95 24.77
CA ASP A 243 21.03 -36.93 23.85
C ASP A 243 21.22 -35.62 23.09
N ILE A 244 20.12 -34.88 22.88
CA ILE A 244 20.14 -33.57 22.28
C ILE A 244 20.42 -32.48 23.34
N VAL A 245 19.84 -32.64 24.51
CA VAL A 245 20.07 -31.72 25.65
C VAL A 245 21.53 -31.70 26.08
N GLU A 246 22.21 -32.87 26.11
CA GLU A 246 23.63 -32.98 26.43
C GLU A 246 24.56 -32.32 25.41
N ARG A 247 24.05 -31.99 24.21
CA ARG A 247 24.78 -31.34 23.11
C ARG A 247 24.52 -29.86 23.02
N LEU A 248 23.66 -29.32 23.87
CA LEU A 248 23.36 -27.88 23.93
C LEU A 248 24.51 -27.14 24.58
N GLU A 249 25.06 -26.16 23.88
CA GLU A 249 26.18 -25.35 24.35
C GLU A 249 25.71 -23.97 24.89
N ASP A 250 24.67 -23.37 24.27
CA ASP A 250 24.16 -22.07 24.70
C ASP A 250 22.65 -21.89 24.35
N PRO A 251 21.99 -20.82 24.91
CA PRO A 251 20.59 -20.53 24.66
C PRO A 251 20.23 -20.18 23.21
N GLU A 252 21.21 -19.81 22.38
CA GLU A 252 20.99 -19.46 20.96
C GLU A 252 21.21 -20.66 20.02
N ASP A 253 21.55 -21.85 20.56
CA ASP A 253 21.75 -23.05 19.78
C ASP A 253 20.48 -23.38 18.95
N LYS A 254 20.71 -23.83 17.71
CA LYS A 254 19.64 -24.29 16.80
C LYS A 254 18.87 -25.48 17.35
N LEU A 255 19.50 -26.28 18.23
CA LEU A 255 18.88 -27.41 18.90
C LEU A 255 17.75 -27.00 19.88
N VAL A 256 17.81 -25.77 20.43
CA VAL A 256 16.69 -25.18 21.20
C VAL A 256 15.44 -25.09 20.33
N GLY A 257 15.58 -24.62 19.09
CA GLY A 257 14.47 -24.56 18.13
C GLY A 257 13.89 -25.95 17.79
N PHE A 258 14.74 -26.99 17.75
CA PHE A 258 14.27 -28.36 17.57
C PHE A 258 13.45 -28.85 18.77
N LEU A 259 13.90 -28.60 19.99
CA LEU A 259 13.17 -28.98 21.22
C LEU A 259 11.84 -28.25 21.33
N VAL A 260 11.80 -26.94 21.02
CA VAL A 260 10.54 -26.18 20.92
C VAL A 260 9.58 -26.86 19.92
N GLY A 261 10.09 -27.27 18.75
CA GLY A 261 9.30 -28.01 17.75
C GLY A 261 8.73 -29.33 18.28
N GLN A 262 9.48 -30.07 19.10
CA GLN A 262 9.02 -31.33 19.73
C GLN A 262 7.90 -31.05 20.75
N VAL A 263 8.03 -30.01 21.62
CA VAL A 263 6.99 -29.61 22.55
C VAL A 263 5.72 -29.17 21.80
N MET A 264 5.86 -28.38 20.75
CA MET A 264 4.73 -27.97 19.89
C MET A 264 4.00 -29.18 19.30
N LYS A 265 4.75 -30.17 18.83
CA LYS A 265 4.18 -31.41 18.27
C LYS A 265 3.45 -32.23 19.34
N SER A 266 3.99 -32.34 20.54
CA SER A 266 3.39 -33.09 21.65
C SER A 266 2.12 -32.42 22.18
N SER A 267 2.05 -31.09 22.13
CA SER A 267 0.85 -30.32 22.52
C SER A 267 -0.21 -30.20 21.42
N VAL A 268 0.01 -30.83 20.25
CA VAL A 268 -0.87 -30.69 19.07
C VAL A 268 -1.05 -29.19 18.69
N ASN A 269 0.00 -28.39 18.82
CA ASN A 269 0.06 -26.94 18.56
C ASN A 269 -0.88 -26.09 19.45
N LYS A 270 -1.24 -26.57 20.61
CA LYS A 270 -2.12 -25.86 21.56
C LYS A 270 -1.39 -24.92 22.53
N VAL A 271 -0.07 -24.78 22.42
CA VAL A 271 0.75 -23.93 23.27
C VAL A 271 1.46 -22.87 22.47
N ASN A 272 1.77 -21.74 23.10
CA ASN A 272 2.50 -20.66 22.42
C ASN A 272 4.00 -21.01 22.27
N PRO A 273 4.58 -20.95 21.06
CA PRO A 273 6.01 -21.26 20.85
C PRO A 273 6.96 -20.36 21.64
N GLY A 274 6.58 -19.08 21.86
CA GLY A 274 7.36 -18.12 22.64
C GLY A 274 7.42 -18.55 24.11
N SER A 275 6.26 -18.80 24.73
CA SER A 275 6.18 -19.29 26.11
C SER A 275 6.90 -20.63 26.29
N VAL A 276 6.77 -21.54 25.32
CA VAL A 276 7.52 -22.81 25.33
C VAL A 276 9.00 -22.56 25.33
N LYS A 277 9.51 -21.65 24.48
CA LYS A 277 10.93 -21.31 24.41
C LYS A 277 11.43 -20.72 25.73
N ASP A 278 10.68 -19.79 26.31
CA ASP A 278 11.08 -19.13 27.55
C ASP A 278 11.14 -20.13 28.73
N ILE A 279 10.14 -21.02 28.85
CA ILE A 279 10.11 -22.06 29.86
C ILE A 279 11.22 -23.09 29.63
N LEU A 280 11.43 -23.50 28.35
CA LEU A 280 12.49 -24.42 27.98
C LEU A 280 13.89 -23.88 28.34
N LEU A 281 14.16 -22.62 28.00
CA LEU A 281 15.43 -21.96 28.34
C LEU A 281 15.64 -21.86 29.85
N LYS A 282 14.56 -21.58 30.59
CA LYS A 282 14.60 -21.53 32.06
C LYS A 282 14.87 -22.88 32.69
N GLU A 283 14.32 -23.97 32.14
CA GLU A 283 14.57 -25.34 32.65
C GLU A 283 15.94 -25.90 32.24
N LEU A 284 16.54 -25.43 31.15
CA LEU A 284 17.83 -25.89 30.64
C LEU A 284 19.03 -25.10 31.18
N PHE A 285 18.87 -23.79 31.37
CA PHE A 285 19.97 -22.85 31.66
C PHE A 285 19.73 -21.98 32.90
N GLY A 286 18.55 -21.99 33.50
CA GLY A 286 18.18 -21.21 34.69
C GLY A 286 18.45 -21.92 35.93
#